data_b608a29351ba58debbd1f46617404cc9
#
_entry.id   b608a29351ba58debbd1f46617404cc9
#
_cell.length_a   1.000
_cell.length_b   1.000
_cell.length_c   1.000
_cell.angle_alpha   90.00
_cell.angle_beta   90.00
_cell.angle_gamma   90.00
#
_symmetry.space_group_name_H-M   'P 1'
#
loop_
_entity.id
_entity.type
_entity.pdbx_description
1 polymer ?
#
loop_
_entity_poly.entity_id
_entity_poly.type
_entity_poly.pdbx_seq_one_letter_code
_entity_poly.pdbx_strand_id
1 'polypeptide(L)'
;MNLLLLLWLLLIVAMNFLIRPLFIKMVKMVAHLPSITKHPLIRSAFYDLQFHQENMIKLIRPVSVIALLIGNFIALFLNTKMLVDGRNDESAIYDLIVSLVFVFGAPILISLANIVTSISLFKMKTQKETDNYFFTGCTPSWIFELKLTEIGTAAILSILITFLGTLLFAIPLLRVAFLGGGDIFRANWTVNILLTLGIFSLFFLCFAPIYWLEKGKRKAYVNG
;
A
#
# COMPACT_ATOMS: atom_id res chain seq x y z
N MET A 1 -15.30 -9.05 22.46
CA MET A 1 -14.80 -9.30 21.11
C MET A 1 -15.42 -8.39 20.06
N ASN A 2 -16.75 -8.26 20.00
CA ASN A 2 -17.44 -7.40 19.01
C ASN A 2 -17.01 -5.93 19.01
N LEU A 3 -16.71 -5.36 20.19
CA LEU A 3 -16.29 -3.96 20.33
C LEU A 3 -14.89 -3.73 19.75
N LEU A 4 -13.98 -4.70 19.85
CA LEU A 4 -12.64 -4.64 19.27
C LEU A 4 -12.69 -4.73 17.75
N LEU A 5 -13.52 -5.60 17.20
CA LEU A 5 -13.74 -5.71 15.76
C LEU A 5 -14.36 -4.43 15.19
N LEU A 6 -15.32 -3.83 15.89
CA LEU A 6 -15.93 -2.57 15.49
C LEU A 6 -14.92 -1.42 15.51
N LEU A 7 -14.10 -1.33 16.54
CA LEU A 7 -13.02 -0.33 16.65
C LEU A 7 -12.02 -0.49 15.51
N TRP A 8 -11.70 -1.71 15.14
CA TRP A 8 -10.81 -2.01 14.03
C TRP A 8 -11.40 -1.58 12.69
N LEU A 9 -12.68 -1.87 12.48
CA LEU A 9 -13.37 -1.45 11.27
C LEU A 9 -13.41 0.07 11.14
N LEU A 10 -13.67 0.77 12.25
CA LEU A 10 -13.60 2.23 12.33
C LEU A 10 -12.20 2.75 12.01
N LEU A 11 -11.14 2.11 12.53
CA LEU A 11 -9.75 2.50 12.23
C LEU A 11 -9.41 2.31 10.75
N ILE A 12 -9.87 1.22 10.10
CA ILE A 12 -9.68 1.00 8.66
C ILE A 12 -10.35 2.11 7.86
N VAL A 13 -11.58 2.47 8.21
CA VAL A 13 -12.31 3.58 7.57
C VAL A 13 -11.57 4.89 7.78
N ALA A 14 -11.13 5.18 9.00
CA ALA A 14 -10.35 6.37 9.31
C ALA A 14 -9.03 6.42 8.52
N MET A 15 -8.29 5.30 8.43
CA MET A 15 -7.07 5.22 7.64
C MET A 15 -7.32 5.43 6.16
N ASN A 16 -8.44 4.92 5.62
CA ASN A 16 -8.81 5.16 4.23
C ASN A 16 -8.96 6.67 3.92
N PHE A 17 -9.45 7.47 4.86
CA PHE A 17 -9.51 8.92 4.72
C PHE A 17 -8.15 9.60 4.96
N LEU A 18 -7.35 9.08 5.90
CA LEU A 18 -6.05 9.63 6.27
C LEU A 18 -4.94 9.40 5.24
N ILE A 19 -5.02 8.36 4.40
CA ILE A 19 -4.02 8.05 3.37
C ILE A 19 -3.79 9.26 2.47
N ARG A 20 -4.85 9.95 2.03
CA ARG A 20 -4.73 11.12 1.14
C ARG A 20 -3.94 12.27 1.76
N PRO A 21 -4.32 12.85 2.90
CA PRO A 21 -3.58 13.98 3.48
C PRO A 21 -2.17 13.57 3.93
N LEU A 22 -1.97 12.36 4.43
CA LEU A 22 -0.65 11.86 4.81
C LEU A 22 0.26 11.74 3.59
N PHE A 23 -0.21 11.15 2.49
CA PHE A 23 0.56 11.01 1.26
C PHE A 23 0.99 12.36 0.71
N ILE A 24 0.06 13.33 0.60
CA ILE A 24 0.36 14.69 0.13
C ILE A 24 1.41 15.36 1.01
N LYS A 25 1.27 15.24 2.34
CA LYS A 25 2.21 15.83 3.30
C LYS A 25 3.60 15.18 3.18
N MET A 26 3.66 13.86 3.06
CA MET A 26 4.92 13.12 2.92
C MET A 26 5.63 13.46 1.61
N VAL A 27 4.92 13.50 0.48
CA VAL A 27 5.47 13.91 -0.82
C VAL A 27 6.08 15.30 -0.71
N LYS A 28 5.37 16.26 -0.12
CA LYS A 28 5.89 17.63 0.08
C LYS A 28 7.13 17.65 0.98
N MET A 29 7.12 16.92 2.08
CA MET A 29 8.23 16.86 3.04
C MET A 29 9.48 16.25 2.38
N VAL A 30 9.33 15.16 1.65
CA VAL A 30 10.42 14.44 1.01
C VAL A 30 11.00 15.24 -0.18
N ALA A 31 10.14 15.96 -0.92
CA ALA A 31 10.58 16.80 -2.03
C ALA A 31 11.55 17.93 -1.62
N HIS A 32 11.53 18.36 -0.35
CA HIS A 32 12.44 19.38 0.18
C HIS A 32 13.77 18.81 0.67
N LEU A 33 13.98 17.49 0.62
CA LEU A 33 15.25 16.89 1.04
C LEU A 33 16.37 17.19 0.03
N PRO A 34 17.55 17.67 0.51
CA PRO A 34 18.66 18.05 -0.38
C PRO A 34 19.22 16.89 -1.20
N SER A 35 19.06 15.64 -0.73
CA SER A 35 19.46 14.45 -1.47
C SER A 35 18.67 14.23 -2.76
N ILE A 36 17.42 14.64 -2.80
CA ILE A 36 16.53 14.45 -3.97
C ILE A 36 16.82 15.47 -5.05
N THR A 37 17.21 16.70 -4.66
CA THR A 37 17.49 17.77 -5.61
C THR A 37 18.76 17.55 -6.43
N LYS A 38 19.67 16.66 -5.97
CA LYS A 38 20.94 16.38 -6.64
C LYS A 38 20.80 15.50 -7.90
N HIS A 39 19.82 14.62 -7.94
CA HIS A 39 19.62 13.70 -9.06
C HIS A 39 18.49 14.19 -9.97
N PRO A 40 18.76 14.56 -11.23
CA PRO A 40 17.75 15.16 -12.10
C PRO A 40 16.56 14.25 -12.36
N LEU A 41 16.78 12.95 -12.52
CA LEU A 41 15.72 11.97 -12.73
C LEU A 41 14.78 11.87 -11.52
N ILE A 42 15.33 11.76 -10.30
CA ILE A 42 14.56 11.68 -9.06
C ILE A 42 13.78 12.99 -8.85
N ARG A 43 14.43 14.12 -9.09
CA ARG A 43 13.79 15.43 -9.01
C ARG A 43 12.60 15.54 -9.96
N SER A 44 12.76 15.14 -11.22
CA SER A 44 11.68 15.15 -12.21
C SER A 44 10.54 14.23 -11.80
N ALA A 45 10.84 13.01 -11.30
CA ALA A 45 9.84 12.07 -10.80
C ALA A 45 9.05 12.65 -9.61
N PHE A 46 9.69 13.38 -8.70
CA PHE A 46 9.00 14.04 -7.59
C PHE A 46 8.11 15.20 -8.04
N TYR A 47 8.53 16.00 -9.02
CA TYR A 47 7.69 17.06 -9.60
C TYR A 47 6.46 16.45 -10.29
N ASP A 48 6.66 15.38 -11.05
CA ASP A 48 5.59 14.65 -11.73
C ASP A 48 4.61 14.07 -10.69
N LEU A 49 5.14 13.47 -9.62
CA LEU A 49 4.36 12.96 -8.50
C LEU A 49 3.56 14.06 -7.77
N GLN A 50 4.13 15.25 -7.59
CA GLN A 50 3.43 16.39 -6.99
C GLN A 50 2.32 16.90 -7.90
N PHE A 51 2.55 16.96 -9.19
CA PHE A 51 1.57 17.43 -10.17
C PHE A 51 0.41 16.43 -10.32
N HIS A 52 0.71 15.13 -10.35
CA HIS A 52 -0.28 14.05 -10.54
C HIS A 52 -0.66 13.33 -9.24
N GLN A 53 -0.45 13.95 -8.09
CA GLN A 53 -0.66 13.33 -6.76
C GLN A 53 -2.05 12.69 -6.61
N GLU A 54 -3.12 13.29 -7.15
CA GLU A 54 -4.47 12.73 -7.07
C GLU A 54 -4.62 11.41 -7.85
N ASN A 55 -3.94 11.28 -8.97
CA ASN A 55 -3.95 10.03 -9.75
C ASN A 55 -3.18 8.92 -9.02
N MET A 56 -2.04 9.27 -8.41
CA MET A 56 -1.26 8.36 -7.60
C MET A 56 -2.00 7.92 -6.35
N ILE A 57 -2.69 8.83 -5.66
CA ILE A 57 -3.50 8.50 -4.49
C ILE A 57 -4.61 7.50 -4.86
N LYS A 58 -5.29 7.70 -6.00
CA LYS A 58 -6.33 6.77 -6.48
C LYS A 58 -5.79 5.38 -6.76
N LEU A 59 -4.53 5.27 -7.19
CA LEU A 59 -3.85 4.01 -7.46
C LEU A 59 -3.40 3.32 -6.17
N ILE A 60 -2.78 4.07 -5.26
CA ILE A 60 -2.11 3.53 -4.07
C ILE A 60 -3.10 3.25 -2.93
N ARG A 61 -4.15 4.06 -2.81
CA ARG A 61 -5.13 3.96 -1.74
C ARG A 61 -5.73 2.55 -1.59
N PRO A 62 -6.26 1.89 -2.64
CA PRO A 62 -6.77 0.54 -2.51
C PRO A 62 -5.68 -0.48 -2.14
N VAL A 63 -4.44 -0.30 -2.61
CA VAL A 63 -3.31 -1.18 -2.27
C VAL A 63 -2.95 -1.05 -0.79
N SER A 64 -2.88 0.17 -0.26
CA SER A 64 -2.62 0.43 1.15
C SER A 64 -3.73 -0.12 2.04
N VAL A 65 -4.99 0.04 1.64
CA VAL A 65 -6.14 -0.50 2.38
C VAL A 65 -6.10 -2.03 2.42
N ILE A 66 -5.79 -2.69 1.31
CA ILE A 66 -5.70 -4.15 1.27
C ILE A 66 -4.53 -4.66 2.11
N ALA A 67 -3.39 -3.98 2.06
CA ALA A 67 -2.23 -4.33 2.88
C ALA A 67 -2.53 -4.19 4.37
N LEU A 68 -3.25 -3.14 4.77
CA LEU A 68 -3.73 -2.97 6.15
C LEU A 68 -4.74 -4.05 6.54
N LEU A 69 -5.71 -4.36 5.69
CA LEU A 69 -6.74 -5.37 5.95
C LEU A 69 -6.10 -6.75 6.14
N ILE A 70 -5.34 -7.23 5.16
CA ILE A 70 -4.74 -8.55 5.16
C ILE A 70 -3.68 -8.64 6.26
N GLY A 71 -2.82 -7.63 6.38
CA GLY A 71 -1.76 -7.61 7.39
C GLY A 71 -2.29 -7.66 8.82
N ASN A 72 -3.32 -6.87 9.12
CA ASN A 72 -3.92 -6.87 10.45
C ASN A 72 -4.78 -8.11 10.70
N PHE A 73 -5.44 -8.66 9.67
CA PHE A 73 -6.12 -9.95 9.77
C PHE A 73 -5.16 -11.06 10.19
N ILE A 74 -4.02 -11.19 9.51
CA ILE A 74 -3.02 -12.21 9.83
C ILE A 74 -2.37 -11.93 11.19
N ALA A 75 -2.12 -10.66 11.52
CA ALA A 75 -1.58 -10.30 12.83
C ALA A 75 -2.55 -10.72 13.96
N LEU A 76 -3.86 -10.48 13.80
CA LEU A 76 -4.87 -10.96 14.74
C LEU A 76 -4.84 -12.49 14.88
N PHE A 77 -4.86 -13.18 13.76
CA PHE A 77 -4.86 -14.63 13.72
C PHE A 77 -3.64 -15.22 14.45
N LEU A 78 -2.43 -14.72 14.16
CA LEU A 78 -1.21 -15.19 14.78
C LEU A 78 -1.12 -14.88 16.28
N ASN A 79 -1.76 -13.78 16.71
CA ASN A 79 -1.74 -13.35 18.10
C ASN A 79 -3.01 -13.76 18.87
N THR A 80 -3.89 -14.57 18.28
CA THR A 80 -5.14 -15.03 18.92
C THR A 80 -4.86 -15.77 20.23
N LYS A 81 -3.81 -16.59 20.30
CA LYS A 81 -3.41 -17.30 21.52
C LYS A 81 -3.10 -16.38 22.70
N MET A 82 -2.68 -15.15 22.41
CA MET A 82 -2.45 -14.12 23.45
C MET A 82 -3.76 -13.50 23.94
N LEU A 83 -4.79 -13.47 23.09
CA LEU A 83 -6.10 -12.87 23.40
C LEU A 83 -7.03 -13.84 24.12
N VAL A 84 -6.86 -15.13 23.93
CA VAL A 84 -7.77 -16.21 24.45
C VAL A 84 -7.19 -16.86 25.70
N ASP A 85 -6.24 -16.23 26.39
CA ASP A 85 -5.78 -16.60 27.73
C ASP A 85 -5.53 -18.12 27.95
N GLY A 86 -4.71 -18.73 27.08
CA GLY A 86 -4.24 -20.09 27.25
C GLY A 86 -5.33 -21.19 27.19
N ARG A 87 -6.60 -20.85 26.99
CA ARG A 87 -7.65 -21.82 26.74
C ARG A 87 -7.43 -22.44 25.36
N ASN A 88 -7.04 -23.72 25.37
CA ASN A 88 -7.01 -24.58 24.17
C ASN A 88 -8.46 -24.91 23.69
N ASP A 89 -9.31 -23.91 23.59
CA ASP A 89 -10.68 -24.09 23.16
C ASP A 89 -10.67 -23.94 21.62
N GLU A 90 -10.47 -25.07 20.94
CA GLU A 90 -10.42 -25.14 19.47
C GLU A 90 -11.69 -24.55 18.84
N SER A 91 -12.83 -24.67 19.53
CA SER A 91 -14.09 -24.10 19.09
C SER A 91 -14.07 -22.58 19.07
N ALA A 92 -13.51 -21.93 20.10
CA ALA A 92 -13.40 -20.48 20.18
C ALA A 92 -12.45 -19.90 19.11
N ILE A 93 -11.39 -20.65 18.78
CA ILE A 93 -10.45 -20.29 17.72
C ILE A 93 -11.15 -20.39 16.35
N TYR A 94 -11.90 -21.45 16.11
CA TYR A 94 -12.65 -21.65 14.88
C TYR A 94 -13.71 -20.57 14.67
N ASP A 95 -14.50 -20.26 15.69
CA ASP A 95 -15.52 -19.18 15.64
C ASP A 95 -14.90 -17.81 15.35
N LEU A 96 -13.71 -17.56 15.90
CA LEU A 96 -12.98 -16.34 15.64
C LEU A 96 -12.51 -16.26 14.19
N ILE A 97 -11.97 -17.36 13.63
CA ILE A 97 -11.53 -17.42 12.23
C ILE A 97 -12.72 -17.19 11.30
N VAL A 98 -13.84 -17.88 11.54
CA VAL A 98 -15.06 -17.74 10.74
C VAL A 98 -15.54 -16.29 10.78
N SER A 99 -15.64 -15.69 11.97
CA SER A 99 -16.05 -14.29 12.14
C SER A 99 -15.13 -13.32 11.40
N LEU A 100 -13.81 -13.55 11.46
CA LEU A 100 -12.82 -12.72 10.77
C LEU A 100 -12.93 -12.83 9.24
N VAL A 101 -13.14 -14.05 8.71
CA VAL A 101 -13.34 -14.26 7.26
C VAL A 101 -14.61 -13.54 6.77
N PHE A 102 -15.70 -13.59 7.53
CA PHE A 102 -16.93 -12.86 7.19
C PHE A 102 -16.74 -11.34 7.21
N VAL A 103 -16.08 -10.82 8.24
CA VAL A 103 -15.88 -9.36 8.41
C VAL A 103 -14.91 -8.79 7.38
N PHE A 104 -13.80 -9.49 7.10
CA PHE A 104 -12.75 -8.96 6.23
C PHE A 104 -12.83 -9.46 4.79
N GLY A 105 -13.49 -10.57 4.52
CA GLY A 105 -13.54 -11.18 3.18
C GLY A 105 -14.14 -10.25 2.13
N ALA A 106 -15.30 -9.67 2.38
CA ALA A 106 -15.95 -8.75 1.46
C ALA A 106 -15.13 -7.46 1.21
N PRO A 107 -14.62 -6.75 2.23
CA PRO A 107 -13.72 -5.61 2.03
C PRO A 107 -12.45 -5.93 1.24
N ILE A 108 -11.86 -7.11 1.44
CA ILE A 108 -10.69 -7.56 0.67
C ILE A 108 -11.04 -7.72 -0.81
N LEU A 109 -12.14 -8.41 -1.13
CA LEU A 109 -12.58 -8.62 -2.51
C LEU A 109 -12.89 -7.30 -3.22
N ILE A 110 -13.60 -6.37 -2.55
CA ILE A 110 -13.90 -5.04 -3.08
C ILE A 110 -12.60 -4.26 -3.34
N SER A 111 -11.64 -4.33 -2.41
CA SER A 111 -10.37 -3.64 -2.56
C SER A 111 -9.52 -4.21 -3.69
N LEU A 112 -9.55 -5.54 -3.92
CA LEU A 112 -8.90 -6.17 -5.08
C LEU A 112 -9.51 -5.69 -6.40
N ALA A 113 -10.84 -5.66 -6.51
CA ALA A 113 -11.52 -5.14 -7.69
C ALA A 113 -11.14 -3.65 -7.94
N ASN A 114 -11.06 -2.85 -6.89
CA ASN A 114 -10.64 -1.46 -6.96
C ASN A 114 -9.19 -1.29 -7.43
N ILE A 115 -8.28 -2.20 -7.04
CA ILE A 115 -6.89 -2.19 -7.53
C ILE A 115 -6.86 -2.39 -9.05
N VAL A 116 -7.54 -3.40 -9.57
CA VAL A 116 -7.58 -3.69 -11.02
C VAL A 116 -8.12 -2.49 -11.80
N THR A 117 -9.21 -1.91 -11.33
CA THR A 117 -9.81 -0.71 -11.95
C THR A 117 -8.86 0.48 -11.89
N SER A 118 -8.21 0.70 -10.74
CA SER A 118 -7.27 1.82 -10.56
C SER A 118 -6.03 1.70 -11.45
N ILE A 119 -5.49 0.48 -11.62
CA ILE A 119 -4.36 0.22 -12.55
C ILE A 119 -4.76 0.56 -13.99
N SER A 120 -5.94 0.13 -14.41
CA SER A 120 -6.45 0.38 -15.76
C SER A 120 -6.64 1.87 -16.03
N LEU A 121 -7.26 2.59 -15.10
CA LEU A 121 -7.46 4.05 -15.20
C LEU A 121 -6.14 4.82 -15.15
N PHE A 122 -5.22 4.42 -14.30
CA PHE A 122 -3.89 5.02 -14.21
C PHE A 122 -3.13 4.87 -15.53
N LYS A 123 -3.12 3.66 -16.11
CA LYS A 123 -2.50 3.39 -17.41
C LYS A 123 -3.05 4.30 -18.50
N MET A 124 -4.38 4.42 -18.62
CA MET A 124 -5.02 5.28 -19.63
C MET A 124 -4.61 6.76 -19.49
N LYS A 125 -4.49 7.26 -18.26
CA LYS A 125 -4.10 8.65 -18.02
C LYS A 125 -2.63 8.88 -18.31
N THR A 126 -1.76 7.99 -17.82
CA THR A 126 -0.31 8.13 -17.97
C THR A 126 0.14 7.94 -19.43
N GLN A 127 -0.63 7.23 -20.24
CA GLN A 127 -0.31 7.04 -21.64
C GLN A 127 -0.23 8.37 -22.40
N LYS A 128 -1.18 9.27 -22.20
CA LYS A 128 -1.15 10.60 -22.85
C LYS A 128 0.06 11.44 -22.43
N GLU A 129 0.45 11.36 -21.15
CA GLU A 129 1.63 12.07 -20.63
C GLU A 129 2.93 11.51 -21.22
N THR A 130 3.05 10.19 -21.25
CA THR A 130 4.22 9.53 -21.84
C THR A 130 4.33 9.79 -23.34
N ASP A 131 3.22 9.92 -24.05
CA ASP A 131 3.21 10.33 -25.45
C ASP A 131 3.69 11.77 -25.62
N ASN A 132 3.25 12.69 -24.76
CA ASN A 132 3.72 14.08 -24.77
C ASN A 132 5.25 14.15 -24.53
N TYR A 133 5.79 13.42 -23.55
CA TYR A 133 7.24 13.35 -23.33
C TYR A 133 7.98 12.81 -24.54
N PHE A 134 7.43 11.82 -25.22
CA PHE A 134 8.01 11.27 -26.42
C PHE A 134 8.04 12.29 -27.58
N PHE A 135 6.92 13.00 -27.79
CA PHE A 135 6.84 14.06 -28.81
C PHE A 135 7.74 15.27 -28.52
N THR A 136 8.05 15.55 -27.27
CA THR A 136 9.02 16.58 -26.88
C THR A 136 10.48 16.14 -26.98
N GLY A 137 10.75 14.92 -27.48
CA GLY A 137 12.10 14.42 -27.76
C GLY A 137 12.74 13.64 -26.63
N CYS A 138 12.00 13.29 -25.56
CA CYS A 138 12.53 12.44 -24.51
C CYS A 138 12.76 11.01 -25.01
N THR A 139 13.90 10.42 -24.65
CA THR A 139 14.21 9.05 -25.06
C THR A 139 13.28 8.03 -24.36
N PRO A 140 12.88 6.93 -25.03
CA PRO A 140 12.03 5.89 -24.42
C PRO A 140 12.61 5.28 -23.14
N SER A 141 13.95 5.26 -23.03
CA SER A 141 14.64 4.78 -21.82
C SER A 141 14.45 5.74 -20.65
N TRP A 142 14.58 7.03 -20.88
CA TRP A 142 14.40 8.06 -19.85
C TRP A 142 12.97 8.09 -19.34
N ILE A 143 11.98 7.99 -20.24
CA ILE A 143 10.56 7.93 -19.87
C ILE A 143 10.28 6.70 -19.00
N PHE A 144 10.85 5.54 -19.36
CA PHE A 144 10.72 4.32 -18.57
C PHE A 144 11.27 4.50 -17.15
N GLU A 145 12.50 5.02 -17.03
CA GLU A 145 13.16 5.24 -15.74
C GLU A 145 12.40 6.27 -14.90
N LEU A 146 11.89 7.34 -15.53
CA LEU A 146 11.08 8.36 -14.86
C LEU A 146 9.83 7.76 -14.23
N LYS A 147 9.03 7.03 -15.02
CA LYS A 147 7.78 6.43 -14.54
C LYS A 147 8.01 5.32 -13.51
N LEU A 148 9.07 4.53 -13.67
CA LEU A 148 9.46 3.53 -12.68
C LEU A 148 9.86 4.17 -11.35
N THR A 149 10.62 5.27 -11.39
CA THR A 149 11.04 6.03 -10.21
C THR A 149 9.83 6.68 -9.54
N GLU A 150 8.89 7.24 -10.31
CA GLU A 150 7.66 7.85 -9.80
C GLU A 150 6.81 6.82 -9.01
N ILE A 151 6.55 5.65 -9.62
CA ILE A 151 5.76 4.57 -8.97
C ILE A 151 6.52 3.98 -7.79
N GLY A 152 7.83 3.77 -7.90
CA GLY A 152 8.66 3.26 -6.82
C GLY A 152 8.65 4.18 -5.60
N THR A 153 8.80 5.47 -5.83
CA THR A 153 8.73 6.48 -4.77
C THR A 153 7.37 6.50 -4.10
N ALA A 154 6.31 6.47 -4.90
CA ALA A 154 4.95 6.43 -4.40
C ALA A 154 4.68 5.14 -3.57
N ALA A 155 5.20 3.99 -4.00
CA ALA A 155 5.12 2.73 -3.27
C ALA A 155 5.85 2.81 -1.92
N ILE A 156 7.06 3.35 -1.88
CA ILE A 156 7.85 3.52 -0.63
C ILE A 156 7.10 4.42 0.36
N LEU A 157 6.57 5.55 -0.09
CA LEU A 157 5.79 6.45 0.78
C LEU A 157 4.53 5.75 1.31
N SER A 158 3.90 4.92 0.50
CA SER A 158 2.70 4.17 0.89
C SER A 158 3.01 3.05 1.88
N ILE A 159 4.16 2.39 1.75
CA ILE A 159 4.64 1.43 2.76
C ILE A 159 4.76 2.13 4.12
N LEU A 160 5.38 3.31 4.17
CA LEU A 160 5.52 4.08 5.41
C LEU A 160 4.15 4.46 6.02
N ILE A 161 3.21 4.90 5.20
CA ILE A 161 1.85 5.21 5.66
C ILE A 161 1.15 3.95 6.19
N THR A 162 1.31 2.82 5.49
CA THR A 162 0.74 1.53 5.90
C THR A 162 1.33 1.06 7.22
N PHE A 163 2.64 1.22 7.45
CA PHE A 163 3.27 0.92 8.73
C PHE A 163 2.75 1.80 9.86
N LEU A 164 2.57 3.10 9.63
CA LEU A 164 1.94 3.99 10.63
C LEU A 164 0.52 3.52 10.95
N GLY A 165 -0.26 3.11 9.96
CA GLY A 165 -1.56 2.51 10.14
C GLY A 165 -1.51 1.24 10.98
N THR A 166 -0.59 0.32 10.68
CA THR A 166 -0.38 -0.92 11.43
C THR A 166 -0.04 -0.65 12.90
N LEU A 167 0.82 0.34 13.18
CA LEU A 167 1.13 0.75 14.56
C LEU A 167 -0.11 1.25 15.31
N LEU A 168 -0.96 2.05 14.65
CA LEU A 168 -2.22 2.50 15.25
C LEU A 168 -3.17 1.33 15.56
N PHE A 169 -3.17 0.28 14.74
CA PHE A 169 -3.92 -0.96 15.01
C PHE A 169 -3.31 -1.79 16.14
N ALA A 170 -1.99 -1.82 16.24
CA ALA A 170 -1.28 -2.58 17.26
C ALA A 170 -1.59 -2.08 18.68
N ILE A 171 -1.72 -0.76 18.87
CA ILE A 171 -1.93 -0.14 20.19
C ILE A 171 -3.16 -0.73 20.92
N PRO A 172 -4.39 -0.69 20.37
CA PRO A 172 -5.55 -1.25 21.06
C PRO A 172 -5.46 -2.77 21.25
N LEU A 173 -4.85 -3.49 20.32
CA LEU A 173 -4.67 -4.93 20.43
C LEU A 173 -3.75 -5.30 21.61
N LEU A 174 -2.59 -4.65 21.70
CA LEU A 174 -1.66 -4.86 22.80
C LEU A 174 -2.27 -4.46 24.15
N ARG A 175 -3.08 -3.39 24.16
CA ARG A 175 -3.78 -2.97 25.37
C ARG A 175 -4.78 -4.00 25.85
N VAL A 176 -5.56 -4.58 24.95
CA VAL A 176 -6.52 -5.64 25.29
C VAL A 176 -5.79 -6.90 25.77
N ALA A 177 -4.71 -7.30 25.10
CA ALA A 177 -3.87 -8.42 25.52
C ALA A 177 -3.30 -8.21 26.93
N PHE A 178 -2.78 -7.00 27.23
CA PHE A 178 -2.26 -6.64 28.55
C PHE A 178 -3.32 -6.71 29.63
N LEU A 179 -4.52 -6.16 29.39
CA LEU A 179 -5.61 -6.20 30.35
C LEU A 179 -6.16 -7.63 30.57
N GLY A 180 -6.01 -8.51 29.59
CA GLY A 180 -6.35 -9.93 29.68
C GLY A 180 -5.27 -10.79 30.36
N GLY A 181 -4.16 -10.20 30.85
CA GLY A 181 -3.06 -10.95 31.45
C GLY A 181 -2.12 -11.64 30.44
N GLY A 182 -2.26 -11.34 29.13
CA GLY A 182 -1.42 -11.88 28.08
C GLY A 182 -0.01 -11.27 28.05
N ASP A 183 0.97 -12.04 27.58
CA ASP A 183 2.35 -11.59 27.42
C ASP A 183 2.53 -10.82 26.12
N ILE A 184 2.56 -9.48 26.20
CA ILE A 184 2.68 -8.57 25.07
C ILE A 184 3.99 -8.77 24.28
N PHE A 185 5.05 -9.21 24.94
CA PHE A 185 6.37 -9.40 24.30
C PHE A 185 6.40 -10.60 23.35
N ARG A 186 5.43 -11.51 23.43
CA ARG A 186 5.26 -12.62 22.49
C ARG A 186 4.50 -12.26 21.22
N ALA A 187 4.07 -11.01 21.08
CA ALA A 187 3.36 -10.55 19.88
C ALA A 187 4.24 -10.68 18.64
N ASN A 188 3.75 -11.38 17.63
CA ASN A 188 4.47 -11.59 16.37
C ASN A 188 3.93 -10.65 15.27
N TRP A 189 4.68 -9.60 14.96
CA TRP A 189 4.38 -8.63 13.91
C TRP A 189 5.22 -8.83 12.64
N THR A 190 6.18 -9.74 12.65
CA THR A 190 7.12 -9.97 11.55
C THR A 190 6.39 -10.30 10.25
N VAL A 191 5.36 -11.15 10.34
CA VAL A 191 4.58 -11.58 9.16
C VAL A 191 3.81 -10.41 8.57
N ASN A 192 3.26 -9.50 9.39
CA ASN A 192 2.57 -8.30 8.92
C ASN A 192 3.52 -7.39 8.12
N ILE A 193 4.74 -7.18 8.62
CA ILE A 193 5.76 -6.38 7.96
C ILE A 193 6.14 -7.01 6.61
N LEU A 194 6.47 -8.30 6.61
CA LEU A 194 6.85 -9.03 5.39
C LEU A 194 5.72 -9.03 4.36
N LEU A 195 4.48 -9.18 4.79
CA LEU A 195 3.31 -9.21 3.92
C LEU A 195 3.05 -7.83 3.30
N THR A 196 3.17 -6.77 4.08
CA THR A 196 3.06 -5.39 3.57
C THR A 196 4.13 -5.12 2.50
N LEU A 197 5.38 -5.47 2.78
CA LEU A 197 6.47 -5.35 1.79
C LEU A 197 6.20 -6.21 0.55
N GLY A 198 5.71 -7.44 0.72
CA GLY A 198 5.36 -8.35 -0.37
C GLY A 198 4.26 -7.79 -1.27
N ILE A 199 3.18 -7.26 -0.72
CA ILE A 199 2.08 -6.66 -1.48
C ILE A 199 2.56 -5.47 -2.33
N PHE A 200 3.34 -4.56 -1.73
CA PHE A 200 3.87 -3.42 -2.48
C PHE A 200 4.94 -3.81 -3.50
N SER A 201 5.74 -4.84 -3.23
CA SER A 201 6.69 -5.38 -4.21
C SER A 201 5.96 -5.99 -5.41
N LEU A 202 4.92 -6.79 -5.17
CA LEU A 202 4.07 -7.34 -6.24
C LEU A 202 3.39 -6.21 -7.03
N PHE A 203 2.86 -5.21 -6.35
CA PHE A 203 2.28 -4.04 -6.99
C PHE A 203 3.29 -3.35 -7.91
N PHE A 204 4.51 -3.08 -7.45
CA PHE A 204 5.58 -2.49 -8.26
C PHE A 204 5.94 -3.37 -9.45
N LEU A 205 6.09 -4.68 -9.24
CA LEU A 205 6.39 -5.65 -10.29
C LEU A 205 5.31 -5.74 -11.36
N CYS A 206 4.04 -5.47 -11.03
CA CYS A 206 2.97 -5.41 -12.03
C CYS A 206 3.13 -4.23 -13.01
N PHE A 207 3.74 -3.12 -12.59
CA PHE A 207 3.94 -1.95 -13.45
C PHE A 207 5.19 -2.05 -14.31
N ALA A 208 6.26 -2.66 -13.83
CA ALA A 208 7.52 -2.77 -14.54
C ALA A 208 7.37 -3.35 -15.97
N PRO A 209 6.66 -4.49 -16.19
CA PRO A 209 6.47 -5.05 -17.53
C PRO A 209 5.59 -4.16 -18.42
N ILE A 210 4.62 -3.43 -17.86
CA ILE A 210 3.74 -2.54 -18.64
C ILE A 210 4.59 -1.45 -19.32
N TYR A 211 5.41 -0.75 -18.54
CA TYR A 211 6.29 0.30 -19.07
C TYR A 211 7.45 -0.24 -19.91
N TRP A 212 7.92 -1.45 -19.61
CA TRP A 212 8.95 -2.09 -20.41
C TRP A 212 8.45 -2.42 -21.83
N LEU A 213 7.23 -2.93 -21.95
CA LEU A 213 6.59 -3.18 -23.25
C LEU A 213 6.34 -1.89 -24.05
N GLU A 214 5.95 -0.81 -23.38
CA GLU A 214 5.79 0.50 -24.02
C GLU A 214 7.13 1.06 -24.53
N LYS A 215 8.20 0.91 -23.73
CA LYS A 215 9.56 1.26 -24.14
C LYS A 215 9.96 0.51 -25.43
N GLY A 216 9.66 -0.79 -25.53
CA GLY A 216 9.94 -1.61 -26.72
C GLY A 216 9.20 -1.11 -27.97
N LYS A 217 7.90 -0.83 -27.85
CA LYS A 217 7.10 -0.29 -28.95
C LYS A 217 7.61 1.06 -29.45
N ARG A 218 7.97 1.98 -28.56
CA ARG A 218 8.49 3.31 -28.92
C ARG A 218 9.88 3.25 -29.56
N LYS A 219 10.75 2.32 -29.12
CA LYS A 219 12.03 2.10 -29.78
C LYS A 219 11.85 1.60 -31.22
N ALA A 220 10.92 0.70 -31.46
CA ALA A 220 10.62 0.22 -32.80
C ALA A 220 10.13 1.36 -33.72
N TYR A 221 9.39 2.33 -33.19
CA TYR A 221 8.89 3.48 -33.95
C TYR A 221 10.00 4.49 -34.33
N VAL A 222 11.08 4.55 -33.56
CA VAL A 222 12.22 5.46 -33.84
C VAL A 222 13.19 4.85 -34.86
N ASN A 223 13.26 3.51 -34.92
CA ASN A 223 14.23 2.77 -35.74
C ASN A 223 13.64 2.26 -37.08
N GLY A 224 12.34 2.44 -37.32
CA GLY A 224 11.65 2.12 -38.59
C GLY A 224 11.33 3.38 -39.35
#